data_c6212a33fb84ec846430cadf64e3cb7e
#
_entry.id   c6212a33fb84ec846430cadf64e3cb7e
#
_cell.length_a   1.000
_cell.length_b   1.000
_cell.length_c   1.000
_cell.angle_alpha   90.00
_cell.angle_beta   90.00
_cell.angle_gamma   90.00
#
_symmetry.space_group_name_H-M   'P 1'
#
loop_
_entity.id
_entity.type
_entity.pdbx_description
1 polymer ?
#
loop_
_entity_poly.entity_id
_entity_poly.type
_entity_poly.pdbx_seq_one_letter_code
_entity_poly.pdbx_strand_id
1 'polypeptide(L)'
;MRHKAWGAGTVTRIDGGSIYVSIGGKERMFQFPGAFEQEFLSLLGACMSDNAINIPGNVSSDMQKESSKPLFTLQRGATRREVNAVEARHFVQGILSRSINLATLIGSGASTPAIPLMGETFRNLRADLKLNDPDLSILLESRITKIACRDNEDPAKYSNIENLLSWLSQRIEGSLDSADDDKRVSDAVRKAFLESVDIKYSAEHSDVLDSYRKFVQGLGVSRQILARGGQAAFDVVNLFTTNYDLFHEMALESSGYAYVDGFSNGLIPTFNPREYHRRPIDLDERFRDHYEPVNPFFRLYKMHGSINWRIYDGNVVRVPRFPDITDEYQGDRQLIAPMTSKYALTQGSPYSDMFREFVNALAVPNTVLLTCGFSFADSHTSNLISQALARPDFTLLAFIGNPAEADVGSPTRVFYDKAGGANTYFVYPSERELDRKRPLYFSEFADFIGPEITFGDDVASGSLGLGDKND
;
A
#
# COMPACT_ATOMS: atom_id res chain seq x y z
N MET A 1 -0.66 -33.87 15.28
CA MET A 1 -0.55 -33.08 16.52
C MET A 1 0.12 -33.88 17.63
N ARG A 2 0.69 -33.24 18.63
CA ARG A 2 1.32 -33.92 19.81
C ARG A 2 0.71 -33.37 21.07
N HIS A 3 0.23 -34.28 21.94
CA HIS A 3 -0.25 -33.94 23.26
C HIS A 3 0.88 -34.12 24.30
N LYS A 4 1.00 -33.17 25.24
CA LYS A 4 2.10 -33.13 26.24
C LYS A 4 2.25 -34.43 27.05
N ALA A 5 1.13 -35.07 27.40
CA ALA A 5 1.13 -36.30 28.20
C ALA A 5 0.91 -37.60 27.40
N TRP A 6 0.27 -37.56 26.25
CA TRP A 6 -0.16 -38.75 25.50
C TRP A 6 0.50 -38.97 24.14
N GLY A 7 1.44 -38.08 23.75
CA GLY A 7 2.21 -38.25 22.53
C GLY A 7 1.52 -37.78 21.26
N ALA A 8 1.93 -38.33 20.12
CA ALA A 8 1.44 -37.95 18.82
C ALA A 8 0.04 -38.51 18.54
N GLY A 9 -0.79 -37.73 17.83
CA GLY A 9 -2.13 -38.11 17.41
C GLY A 9 -2.55 -37.41 16.12
N THR A 10 -3.60 -37.93 15.49
CA THR A 10 -4.20 -37.40 14.24
C THR A 10 -5.50 -36.68 14.56
N VAL A 11 -5.71 -35.51 13.98
CA VAL A 11 -6.99 -34.80 14.07
C VAL A 11 -8.03 -35.56 13.25
N THR A 12 -9.15 -35.91 13.88
CA THR A 12 -10.24 -36.65 13.24
C THR A 12 -11.36 -35.72 12.79
N ARG A 13 -11.64 -34.66 13.54
CA ARG A 13 -12.63 -33.62 13.16
C ARG A 13 -12.43 -32.34 13.99
N ILE A 14 -13.02 -31.26 13.51
CA ILE A 14 -13.14 -29.98 14.21
C ILE A 14 -14.62 -29.59 14.16
N ASP A 15 -15.23 -29.29 15.30
CA ASP A 15 -16.64 -28.97 15.42
C ASP A 15 -16.90 -28.00 16.56
N GLY A 16 -17.63 -26.91 16.30
CA GLY A 16 -18.15 -25.98 17.31
C GLY A 16 -17.15 -25.46 18.32
N GLY A 17 -15.90 -25.18 17.92
CA GLY A 17 -14.84 -24.73 18.84
C GLY A 17 -14.13 -25.86 19.59
N SER A 18 -14.37 -27.12 19.22
CA SER A 18 -13.68 -28.28 19.76
C SER A 18 -12.88 -29.00 18.67
N ILE A 19 -11.69 -29.50 19.04
CA ILE A 19 -10.85 -30.32 18.18
C ILE A 19 -10.81 -31.77 18.73
N TYR A 20 -11.03 -32.72 17.89
CA TYR A 20 -11.01 -34.15 18.21
C TYR A 20 -9.74 -34.77 17.65
N VAL A 21 -8.98 -35.40 18.51
CA VAL A 21 -7.67 -35.99 18.17
C VAL A 21 -7.63 -37.45 18.58
N SER A 22 -7.36 -38.33 17.64
CA SER A 22 -7.12 -39.76 17.92
C SER A 22 -5.68 -39.93 18.40
N ILE A 23 -5.50 -40.33 19.64
CA ILE A 23 -4.19 -40.59 20.28
C ILE A 23 -4.22 -41.98 20.85
N GLY A 24 -3.32 -42.85 20.37
CA GLY A 24 -3.24 -44.24 20.84
C GLY A 24 -4.56 -45.03 20.56
N GLY A 25 -5.24 -44.74 19.46
CA GLY A 25 -6.49 -45.39 19.07
C GLY A 25 -7.74 -44.92 19.82
N LYS A 26 -7.62 -43.92 20.70
CA LYS A 26 -8.76 -43.28 21.39
C LYS A 26 -8.95 -41.85 20.94
N GLU A 27 -10.20 -41.53 20.56
CA GLU A 27 -10.56 -40.14 20.23
C GLU A 27 -10.71 -39.30 21.51
N ARG A 28 -10.12 -38.11 21.55
CA ARG A 28 -10.19 -37.17 22.66
C ARG A 28 -10.56 -35.81 22.14
N MET A 29 -11.42 -35.13 22.88
CA MET A 29 -11.89 -33.79 22.58
C MET A 29 -11.09 -32.75 23.37
N PHE A 30 -10.68 -31.68 22.72
CA PHE A 30 -9.99 -30.54 23.32
C PHE A 30 -10.69 -29.26 22.89
N GLN A 31 -10.80 -28.27 23.77
CA GLN A 31 -11.31 -26.96 23.38
C GLN A 31 -10.26 -26.20 22.54
N PHE A 32 -10.71 -25.71 21.41
CA PHE A 32 -9.90 -24.91 20.50
C PHE A 32 -10.28 -23.42 20.67
N PRO A 33 -9.34 -22.47 20.79
CA PRO A 33 -7.88 -22.64 20.75
C PRO A 33 -7.22 -22.97 22.10
N GLY A 34 -7.93 -22.95 23.22
CA GLY A 34 -7.40 -23.04 24.57
C GLY A 34 -6.43 -24.21 24.83
N ALA A 35 -6.59 -25.35 24.15
CA ALA A 35 -5.66 -26.47 24.31
C ALA A 35 -4.26 -26.19 23.75
N PHE A 36 -4.12 -25.25 22.81
CA PHE A 36 -2.84 -24.78 22.29
C PHE A 36 -2.26 -23.65 23.14
N GLU A 37 -3.09 -22.75 23.63
CA GLU A 37 -2.69 -21.66 24.51
C GLU A 37 -2.12 -22.17 25.84
N GLN A 38 -2.65 -23.29 26.34
CA GLN A 38 -2.19 -23.94 27.55
C GLN A 38 -1.10 -25.00 27.28
N GLU A 39 -0.54 -25.06 26.09
CA GLU A 39 0.48 -26.01 25.65
C GLU A 39 0.13 -27.50 25.82
N PHE A 40 -1.15 -27.86 25.96
CA PHE A 40 -1.57 -29.27 25.99
C PHE A 40 -1.45 -29.93 24.62
N LEU A 41 -1.63 -29.18 23.53
CA LEU A 41 -1.45 -29.64 22.15
C LEU A 41 -0.41 -28.77 21.42
N SER A 42 0.41 -29.41 20.63
CA SER A 42 1.34 -28.73 19.70
C SER A 42 1.24 -29.35 18.32
N LEU A 43 1.49 -28.54 17.28
CA LEU A 43 1.62 -29.05 15.92
C LEU A 43 2.96 -29.77 15.78
N LEU A 44 2.92 -31.04 15.35
CA LEU A 44 4.13 -31.70 14.89
C LEU A 44 4.47 -31.08 13.54
N GLY A 45 5.65 -30.56 13.38
CA GLY A 45 6.20 -30.14 12.10
C GLY A 45 6.07 -31.32 11.11
N ALA A 46 5.53 -31.08 9.93
CA ALA A 46 5.46 -32.09 8.88
C ALA A 46 6.88 -32.49 8.47
N CYS A 47 7.39 -33.59 9.02
CA CYS A 47 8.40 -34.38 8.33
C CYS A 47 7.66 -35.07 7.16
N MET A 48 7.95 -34.67 5.95
CA MET A 48 7.58 -35.44 4.78
C MET A 48 8.31 -36.77 4.82
N SER A 49 7.60 -37.83 5.16
CA SER A 49 7.98 -39.21 4.80
C SER A 49 7.16 -39.60 3.59
N ASP A 50 7.92 -39.98 2.54
CA ASP A 50 7.42 -40.53 1.29
C ASP A 50 6.34 -41.60 1.51
N ASN A 51 5.09 -41.25 1.15
CA ASN A 51 4.12 -42.23 0.69
C ASN A 51 3.17 -41.51 -0.26
N ALA A 52 3.40 -41.74 -1.54
CA ALA A 52 2.64 -41.25 -2.65
C ALA A 52 1.20 -41.65 -2.58
N ILE A 53 0.29 -40.71 -2.39
CA ILE A 53 -1.11 -40.88 -2.82
C ILE A 53 -1.13 -40.50 -4.30
N ASN A 54 -1.37 -41.50 -5.12
CA ASN A 54 -1.48 -41.40 -6.57
C ASN A 54 -2.76 -40.61 -6.91
N ILE A 55 -2.63 -39.34 -7.24
CA ILE A 55 -3.69 -38.52 -7.85
C ILE A 55 -3.40 -38.49 -9.35
N PRO A 56 -4.28 -38.98 -10.24
CA PRO A 56 -4.05 -38.88 -11.67
C PRO A 56 -4.42 -37.47 -12.16
N GLY A 57 -3.41 -36.69 -12.40
CA GLY A 57 -3.49 -35.37 -13.02
C GLY A 57 -2.09 -34.76 -13.10
N ASN A 58 -1.46 -34.84 -14.28
CA ASN A 58 -0.17 -34.26 -14.57
C ASN A 58 -0.11 -32.75 -14.26
N VAL A 59 0.33 -32.38 -13.08
CA VAL A 59 0.90 -31.07 -12.81
C VAL A 59 2.40 -31.21 -13.03
N SER A 60 2.91 -30.53 -14.03
CA SER A 60 4.29 -30.65 -14.51
C SER A 60 5.27 -30.43 -13.34
N SER A 61 6.28 -31.30 -13.26
CA SER A 61 7.41 -31.24 -12.31
C SER A 61 8.18 -29.89 -12.32
N ASP A 62 7.92 -29.05 -13.29
CA ASP A 62 8.52 -27.73 -13.44
C ASP A 62 7.84 -26.66 -12.55
N MET A 63 6.53 -26.75 -12.29
CA MET A 63 5.85 -25.83 -11.36
C MET A 63 6.25 -26.07 -9.90
N GLN A 64 6.53 -27.30 -9.49
CA GLN A 64 7.00 -27.60 -8.12
C GLN A 64 8.47 -27.19 -7.92
N LYS A 65 9.30 -27.16 -8.96
CA LYS A 65 10.69 -26.66 -8.90
C LYS A 65 10.75 -25.13 -8.89
N GLU A 66 9.80 -24.43 -9.52
CA GLU A 66 9.72 -22.97 -9.48
C GLU A 66 9.29 -22.43 -8.10
N SER A 67 8.42 -23.13 -7.38
CA SER A 67 7.99 -22.71 -6.04
C SER A 67 9.07 -22.83 -4.96
N SER A 68 10.19 -23.52 -5.24
CA SER A 68 11.28 -23.75 -4.29
C SER A 68 12.46 -22.78 -4.41
N LYS A 69 12.49 -21.93 -5.46
CA LYS A 69 13.58 -20.97 -5.64
C LYS A 69 13.41 -19.78 -4.70
N PRO A 70 14.49 -19.33 -4.03
CA PRO A 70 14.44 -18.10 -3.26
C PRO A 70 14.30 -16.91 -4.23
N LEU A 71 13.22 -16.16 -4.08
CA LEU A 71 12.87 -15.00 -4.92
C LEU A 71 13.02 -13.70 -4.15
N PHE A 72 12.99 -13.75 -2.82
CA PHE A 72 12.97 -12.58 -1.95
C PHE A 72 14.04 -12.70 -0.86
N THR A 73 14.53 -11.56 -0.43
CA THR A 73 15.35 -11.43 0.75
C THR A 73 14.52 -10.79 1.87
N LEU A 74 14.46 -11.46 3.02
CA LEU A 74 13.99 -10.89 4.29
C LEU A 74 15.19 -10.41 5.06
N GLN A 75 15.19 -9.14 5.46
CA GLN A 75 16.24 -8.57 6.27
C GLN A 75 15.70 -7.95 7.55
N ARG A 76 16.36 -8.25 8.66
CA ARG A 76 16.16 -7.63 9.98
C ARG A 76 17.51 -7.23 10.55
N GLY A 77 17.77 -5.93 10.65
CA GLY A 77 19.10 -5.48 11.06
C GLY A 77 20.19 -6.02 10.13
N ALA A 78 21.21 -6.66 10.70
CA ALA A 78 22.29 -7.30 9.95
C ALA A 78 21.94 -8.71 9.41
N THR A 79 20.85 -9.32 9.87
CA THR A 79 20.45 -10.68 9.49
C THR A 79 19.68 -10.65 8.18
N ARG A 80 20.15 -11.42 7.20
CA ARG A 80 19.50 -11.60 5.88
C ARG A 80 19.18 -13.07 5.69
N ARG A 81 18.01 -13.33 5.09
CA ARG A 81 17.57 -14.68 4.73
C ARG A 81 16.90 -14.62 3.36
N GLU A 82 17.35 -15.44 2.43
CA GLU A 82 16.67 -15.68 1.18
C GLU A 82 15.48 -16.63 1.39
N VAL A 83 14.34 -16.31 0.81
CA VAL A 83 13.08 -17.03 0.97
C VAL A 83 12.34 -17.12 -0.36
N ASN A 84 11.49 -18.13 -0.50
CA ASN A 84 10.53 -18.18 -1.60
C ASN A 84 9.27 -17.34 -1.30
N ALA A 85 8.36 -17.22 -2.28
CA ALA A 85 7.15 -16.41 -2.14
C ALA A 85 6.23 -16.91 -1.00
N VAL A 86 6.14 -18.22 -0.78
CA VAL A 86 5.30 -18.82 0.28
C VAL A 86 5.87 -18.47 1.67
N GLU A 87 7.18 -18.62 1.84
CA GLU A 87 7.85 -18.24 3.10
C GLU A 87 7.76 -16.73 3.37
N ALA A 88 7.89 -15.88 2.33
CA ALA A 88 7.73 -14.45 2.45
C ALA A 88 6.31 -14.09 2.89
N ARG A 89 5.28 -14.70 2.28
CA ARG A 89 3.87 -14.56 2.67
C ARG A 89 3.65 -14.96 4.12
N HIS A 90 4.08 -16.15 4.53
CA HIS A 90 3.92 -16.62 5.91
C HIS A 90 4.59 -15.67 6.92
N PHE A 91 5.75 -15.14 6.58
CA PHE A 91 6.43 -14.16 7.41
C PHE A 91 5.60 -12.87 7.57
N VAL A 92 5.12 -12.30 6.46
CA VAL A 92 4.29 -11.09 6.47
C VAL A 92 3.01 -11.30 7.26
N GLN A 93 2.29 -12.39 6.99
CA GLN A 93 1.07 -12.76 7.72
C GLN A 93 1.32 -12.98 9.21
N GLY A 94 2.48 -13.56 9.57
CA GLY A 94 2.90 -13.73 10.98
C GLY A 94 3.10 -12.39 11.69
N ILE A 95 3.55 -11.34 11.00
CA ILE A 95 3.61 -9.99 11.56
C ILE A 95 2.21 -9.39 11.67
N LEU A 96 1.40 -9.50 10.61
CA LEU A 96 0.05 -8.92 10.56
C LEU A 96 -0.89 -9.52 11.61
N SER A 97 -0.83 -10.84 11.83
CA SER A 97 -1.65 -11.54 12.81
C SER A 97 -1.35 -11.16 14.27
N ARG A 98 -0.19 -10.56 14.53
CA ARG A 98 0.23 -10.07 15.84
C ARG A 98 0.11 -8.55 15.98
N SER A 99 -0.17 -7.84 14.88
CA SER A 99 -0.24 -6.39 14.89
C SER A 99 -1.55 -5.92 15.51
N ILE A 100 -1.45 -5.24 16.65
CA ILE A 100 -2.59 -4.62 17.34
C ILE A 100 -3.07 -3.43 16.52
N ASN A 101 -2.16 -2.52 16.18
CA ASN A 101 -2.44 -1.34 15.39
C ASN A 101 -1.73 -1.47 14.03
N LEU A 102 -2.48 -1.24 12.97
CA LEU A 102 -1.98 -1.33 11.60
C LEU A 102 -2.13 -0.01 10.88
N ALA A 103 -1.03 0.47 10.35
CA ALA A 103 -0.97 1.57 9.41
C ALA A 103 -0.25 1.12 8.14
N THR A 104 -0.63 1.68 7.01
CA THR A 104 0.06 1.47 5.74
C THR A 104 0.49 2.81 5.15
N LEU A 105 1.60 2.83 4.42
CA LEU A 105 2.02 3.98 3.63
C LEU A 105 2.35 3.51 2.22
N ILE A 106 1.48 3.87 1.29
CA ILE A 106 1.58 3.46 -0.11
C ILE A 106 2.04 4.65 -0.95
N GLY A 107 3.12 4.46 -1.69
CA GLY A 107 3.69 5.49 -2.56
C GLY A 107 3.42 5.23 -4.06
N SER A 108 3.93 6.13 -4.91
CA SER A 108 3.68 6.17 -6.35
C SER A 108 4.08 4.89 -7.11
N GLY A 109 5.04 4.14 -6.61
CA GLY A 109 5.43 2.87 -7.19
C GLY A 109 4.32 1.82 -7.21
N ALA A 110 3.30 1.95 -6.34
CA ALA A 110 2.16 1.04 -6.31
C ALA A 110 1.20 1.24 -7.50
N SER A 111 1.13 2.43 -8.06
CA SER A 111 0.25 2.77 -9.19
C SER A 111 0.91 2.57 -10.56
N THR A 112 2.15 2.11 -10.59
CA THR A 112 2.87 1.76 -11.83
C THR A 112 2.35 0.42 -12.37
N PRO A 113 2.14 0.25 -13.69
CA PRO A 113 2.48 1.19 -14.77
C PRO A 113 1.35 2.17 -15.14
N ALA A 114 0.17 2.10 -14.51
CA ALA A 114 -0.97 2.96 -14.87
C ALA A 114 -0.64 4.46 -14.74
N ILE A 115 0.14 4.81 -13.72
CA ILE A 115 0.64 6.18 -13.52
C ILE A 115 2.17 6.13 -13.60
N PRO A 116 2.77 6.89 -14.53
CA PRO A 116 4.22 6.93 -14.67
C PRO A 116 4.86 7.57 -13.44
N LEU A 117 6.06 7.14 -13.10
CA LEU A 117 6.86 7.80 -12.06
C LEU A 117 7.26 9.22 -12.51
N MET A 118 7.47 10.13 -11.56
CA MET A 118 7.81 11.54 -11.86
C MET A 118 8.98 11.70 -12.84
N GLY A 119 10.01 10.87 -12.72
CA GLY A 119 11.14 10.91 -13.65
C GLY A 119 10.78 10.49 -15.08
N GLU A 120 9.80 9.62 -15.24
CA GLU A 120 9.27 9.23 -16.56
C GLU A 120 8.38 10.33 -17.13
N THR A 121 7.46 10.87 -16.33
CA THR A 121 6.66 12.03 -16.69
C THR A 121 7.53 13.19 -17.20
N PHE A 122 8.66 13.44 -16.52
CA PHE A 122 9.57 14.51 -16.92
C PHE A 122 10.30 14.23 -18.23
N ARG A 123 10.74 12.98 -18.45
CA ARG A 123 11.32 12.59 -19.75
C ARG A 123 10.33 12.74 -20.89
N ASN A 124 9.10 12.33 -20.67
CA ASN A 124 8.01 12.47 -21.66
C ASN A 124 7.73 13.93 -21.99
N LEU A 125 7.65 14.81 -20.98
CA LEU A 125 7.51 16.25 -21.19
C LEU A 125 8.65 16.84 -22.03
N ARG A 126 9.91 16.50 -21.71
CA ARG A 126 11.09 16.97 -22.48
C ARG A 126 11.02 16.54 -23.94
N ALA A 127 10.58 15.30 -24.20
CA ALA A 127 10.42 14.78 -25.54
C ALA A 127 9.28 15.49 -26.31
N ASP A 128 8.14 15.69 -25.65
CA ASP A 128 6.97 16.36 -26.21
C ASP A 128 7.27 17.82 -26.57
N LEU A 129 7.83 18.60 -25.65
CA LEU A 129 8.17 20.00 -25.88
C LEU A 129 9.18 20.18 -27.02
N LYS A 130 10.14 19.26 -27.13
CA LYS A 130 11.12 19.30 -28.23
C LYS A 130 10.45 19.18 -29.62
N LEU A 131 9.32 18.49 -29.70
CA LEU A 131 8.59 18.28 -30.95
C LEU A 131 7.54 19.39 -31.17
N ASN A 132 6.82 19.78 -30.12
CA ASN A 132 5.59 20.56 -30.24
C ASN A 132 5.74 22.04 -29.82
N ASP A 133 6.71 22.39 -28.95
CA ASP A 133 7.02 23.76 -28.53
C ASP A 133 8.55 23.92 -28.33
N PRO A 134 9.32 24.09 -29.42
CA PRO A 134 10.76 24.23 -29.36
C PRO A 134 11.25 25.40 -28.51
N ASP A 135 10.51 26.53 -28.49
CA ASP A 135 10.90 27.71 -27.71
C ASP A 135 10.79 27.42 -26.21
N LEU A 136 9.70 26.80 -25.79
CA LEU A 136 9.53 26.37 -24.39
C LEU A 136 10.50 25.27 -24.01
N SER A 137 10.84 24.37 -24.94
CA SER A 137 11.88 23.35 -24.75
C SER A 137 13.24 23.99 -24.47
N ILE A 138 13.64 25.02 -25.22
CA ILE A 138 14.90 25.74 -25.01
C ILE A 138 14.90 26.41 -23.62
N LEU A 139 13.77 27.02 -23.23
CA LEU A 139 13.64 27.62 -21.89
C LEU A 139 13.78 26.57 -20.80
N LEU A 140 13.07 25.44 -20.90
CA LEU A 140 13.14 24.32 -19.94
C LEU A 140 14.58 23.79 -19.80
N GLU A 141 15.27 23.49 -20.92
CA GLU A 141 16.63 22.97 -20.91
C GLU A 141 17.62 23.98 -20.30
N SER A 142 17.42 25.28 -20.57
CA SER A 142 18.21 26.35 -19.91
C SER A 142 18.02 26.34 -18.39
N ARG A 143 16.82 26.07 -17.88
CA ARG A 143 16.54 26.00 -16.43
C ARG A 143 17.11 24.73 -15.82
N ILE A 144 16.96 23.59 -16.53
CA ILE A 144 17.57 22.31 -16.15
C ILE A 144 19.10 22.46 -16.03
N THR A 145 19.74 23.05 -17.02
CA THR A 145 21.18 23.25 -16.99
C THR A 145 21.63 24.06 -15.77
N LYS A 146 20.92 25.15 -15.44
CA LYS A 146 21.25 25.99 -14.29
C LYS A 146 21.11 25.24 -12.95
N ILE A 147 20.03 24.49 -12.79
CA ILE A 147 19.80 23.75 -11.54
C ILE A 147 20.73 22.54 -11.40
N ALA A 148 20.94 21.79 -12.48
CA ALA A 148 21.86 20.65 -12.50
C ALA A 148 23.31 21.08 -12.20
N CYS A 149 23.77 22.21 -12.78
CA CYS A 149 25.08 22.78 -12.46
C CYS A 149 25.20 23.20 -10.98
N ARG A 150 24.14 23.77 -10.39
CA ARG A 150 24.11 24.11 -8.96
C ARG A 150 24.27 22.85 -8.09
N ASP A 151 23.59 21.76 -8.46
CA ASP A 151 23.51 20.53 -7.69
C ASP A 151 24.61 19.51 -8.06
N ASN A 152 25.52 19.89 -8.97
CA ASN A 152 26.60 19.06 -9.50
C ASN A 152 26.11 17.77 -10.16
N GLU A 153 25.01 17.87 -10.89
CA GLU A 153 24.37 16.79 -11.65
C GLU A 153 24.57 16.97 -13.17
N ASP A 154 24.40 15.88 -13.92
CA ASP A 154 24.41 15.92 -15.39
C ASP A 154 23.05 16.43 -15.90
N PRO A 155 22.98 17.59 -16.61
CA PRO A 155 21.73 18.11 -17.15
C PRO A 155 20.99 17.12 -18.06
N ALA A 156 21.72 16.26 -18.78
CA ALA A 156 21.10 15.27 -19.68
C ALA A 156 20.33 14.19 -18.92
N LYS A 157 20.73 13.88 -17.70
CA LYS A 157 20.12 12.87 -16.82
C LYS A 157 19.18 13.47 -15.79
N TYR A 158 19.09 14.79 -15.74
CA TYR A 158 18.25 15.45 -14.76
C TYR A 158 16.77 15.07 -14.89
N SER A 159 16.17 14.62 -13.81
CA SER A 159 14.77 14.13 -13.79
C SER A 159 13.99 14.53 -12.53
N ASN A 160 14.55 15.42 -11.69
CA ASN A 160 13.95 15.81 -10.43
C ASN A 160 12.99 17.00 -10.62
N ILE A 161 11.70 16.69 -10.90
CA ILE A 161 10.62 17.69 -11.04
C ILE A 161 10.47 18.51 -9.76
N GLU A 162 10.55 17.88 -8.58
CA GLU A 162 10.32 18.56 -7.30
C GLU A 162 11.33 19.67 -7.06
N ASN A 163 12.58 19.37 -7.31
CA ASN A 163 13.65 20.35 -7.15
C ASN A 163 13.52 21.49 -8.18
N LEU A 164 13.21 21.17 -9.44
CA LEU A 164 13.01 22.16 -10.48
C LEU A 164 11.85 23.12 -10.15
N LEU A 165 10.69 22.61 -9.77
CA LEU A 165 9.53 23.43 -9.42
C LEU A 165 9.79 24.30 -8.19
N SER A 166 10.48 23.75 -7.18
CA SER A 166 10.88 24.52 -5.99
C SER A 166 11.81 25.67 -6.33
N TRP A 167 12.82 25.40 -7.16
CA TRP A 167 13.75 26.41 -7.59
C TRP A 167 13.07 27.49 -8.45
N LEU A 168 12.17 27.11 -9.35
CA LEU A 168 11.36 28.04 -10.15
C LEU A 168 10.48 28.91 -9.26
N SER A 169 9.78 28.33 -8.27
CA SER A 169 8.94 29.08 -7.33
C SER A 169 9.73 30.16 -6.57
N GLN A 170 10.91 29.82 -6.04
CA GLN A 170 11.78 30.77 -5.36
C GLN A 170 12.21 31.91 -6.28
N ARG A 171 12.48 31.60 -7.54
CA ARG A 171 12.86 32.62 -8.54
C ARG A 171 11.69 33.53 -8.89
N ILE A 172 10.48 32.95 -9.07
CA ILE A 172 9.27 33.73 -9.37
C ILE A 172 8.93 34.66 -8.21
N GLU A 173 9.00 34.18 -6.97
CA GLU A 173 8.74 34.98 -5.77
C GLU A 173 9.79 36.10 -5.52
N GLY A 174 11.05 35.83 -5.85
CA GLY A 174 12.17 36.77 -5.65
C GLY A 174 12.40 37.75 -6.80
N SER A 175 11.65 37.67 -7.90
CA SER A 175 11.89 38.42 -9.14
C SER A 175 10.96 39.61 -9.26
N LEU A 176 11.56 40.84 -9.40
CA LEU A 176 10.81 42.07 -9.66
C LEU A 176 10.46 42.26 -11.16
N ASP A 177 11.24 41.67 -12.08
CA ASP A 177 11.19 42.02 -13.50
C ASP A 177 11.48 40.85 -14.44
N SER A 178 11.04 39.71 -14.49
CA SER A 178 11.17 38.71 -15.57
C SER A 178 10.73 37.28 -15.16
N ALA A 179 9.67 37.21 -14.39
CA ALA A 179 9.13 35.92 -13.94
C ALA A 179 8.37 35.16 -15.05
N ASP A 180 8.07 35.79 -16.22
CA ASP A 180 7.16 35.20 -17.20
C ASP A 180 7.71 33.91 -17.83
N ASP A 181 8.98 33.85 -18.18
CA ASP A 181 9.58 32.62 -18.70
C ASP A 181 9.64 31.51 -17.64
N ASP A 182 9.99 31.85 -16.40
CA ASP A 182 10.02 30.88 -15.30
C ASP A 182 8.60 30.38 -14.96
N LYS A 183 7.57 31.24 -15.07
CA LYS A 183 6.17 30.85 -14.94
C LYS A 183 5.75 29.91 -16.07
N ARG A 184 6.04 30.24 -17.33
CA ARG A 184 5.74 29.39 -18.47
C ARG A 184 6.31 27.98 -18.32
N VAL A 185 7.58 27.87 -17.90
CA VAL A 185 8.23 26.58 -17.62
C VAL A 185 7.55 25.88 -16.44
N SER A 186 7.28 26.58 -15.35
CA SER A 186 6.61 26.03 -14.16
C SER A 186 5.22 25.50 -14.49
N ASP A 187 4.44 26.25 -15.26
CA ASP A 187 3.09 25.88 -15.65
C ASP A 187 3.07 24.65 -16.59
N ALA A 188 4.02 24.58 -17.53
CA ALA A 188 4.16 23.42 -18.40
C ALA A 188 4.51 22.15 -17.62
N VAL A 189 5.45 22.24 -16.68
CA VAL A 189 5.86 21.11 -15.82
C VAL A 189 4.70 20.69 -14.92
N ARG A 190 3.97 21.63 -14.31
CA ARG A 190 2.78 21.37 -13.49
C ARG A 190 1.66 20.71 -14.29
N LYS A 191 1.41 21.23 -15.51
CA LYS A 191 0.39 20.69 -16.42
C LYS A 191 0.71 19.23 -16.77
N ALA A 192 1.92 18.95 -17.23
CA ALA A 192 2.34 17.59 -17.57
C ALA A 192 2.23 16.63 -16.38
N PHE A 193 2.58 17.10 -15.18
CA PHE A 193 2.41 16.33 -13.96
C PHE A 193 0.93 16.03 -13.69
N LEU A 194 0.04 17.02 -13.75
CA LEU A 194 -1.39 16.83 -13.53
C LEU A 194 -2.01 15.89 -14.56
N GLU A 195 -1.65 16.02 -15.83
CA GLU A 195 -2.13 15.14 -16.91
C GLU A 195 -1.64 13.69 -16.72
N SER A 196 -0.43 13.48 -16.17
CA SER A 196 0.09 12.15 -15.92
C SER A 196 -0.64 11.39 -14.81
N VAL A 197 -1.25 12.09 -13.85
CA VAL A 197 -1.99 11.49 -12.73
C VAL A 197 -3.51 11.51 -12.94
N ASP A 198 -4.01 12.32 -13.87
CA ASP A 198 -5.43 12.43 -14.24
C ASP A 198 -5.80 11.44 -15.35
N ILE A 199 -5.69 10.17 -15.04
CA ILE A 199 -5.96 9.10 -15.99
C ILE A 199 -7.43 8.70 -16.03
N LYS A 200 -7.85 8.08 -17.13
CA LYS A 200 -9.09 7.33 -17.20
C LYS A 200 -8.84 5.94 -16.58
N TYR A 201 -9.67 5.56 -15.62
CA TYR A 201 -9.60 4.24 -14.97
C TYR A 201 -10.30 3.19 -15.84
N SER A 202 -9.80 3.01 -17.08
CA SER A 202 -10.33 2.08 -18.07
C SER A 202 -9.84 0.65 -17.85
N ALA A 203 -10.31 -0.27 -18.71
CA ALA A 203 -9.86 -1.67 -18.68
C ALA A 203 -8.34 -1.85 -18.84
N GLU A 204 -7.64 -0.88 -19.44
CA GLU A 204 -6.17 -0.89 -19.60
C GLU A 204 -5.43 -0.85 -18.25
N HIS A 205 -6.09 -0.37 -17.20
CA HIS A 205 -5.51 -0.25 -15.86
C HIS A 205 -6.10 -1.25 -14.86
N SER A 206 -6.85 -2.26 -15.36
CA SER A 206 -7.50 -3.28 -14.52
C SER A 206 -6.52 -4.01 -13.60
N ASP A 207 -5.33 -4.37 -14.09
CA ASP A 207 -4.34 -5.11 -13.32
C ASP A 207 -3.82 -4.33 -12.09
N VAL A 208 -3.66 -3.00 -12.24
CA VAL A 208 -3.26 -2.13 -11.13
C VAL A 208 -4.41 -2.03 -10.13
N LEU A 209 -5.64 -1.80 -10.59
CA LEU A 209 -6.81 -1.76 -9.72
C LEU A 209 -7.03 -3.09 -9.00
N ASP A 210 -6.85 -4.22 -9.67
CA ASP A 210 -6.98 -5.54 -9.07
C ASP A 210 -5.92 -5.79 -7.99
N SER A 211 -4.71 -5.26 -8.17
CA SER A 211 -3.69 -5.28 -7.12
C SER A 211 -4.10 -4.48 -5.89
N TYR A 212 -4.72 -3.30 -6.07
CA TYR A 212 -5.27 -2.52 -4.97
C TYR A 212 -6.47 -3.23 -4.31
N ARG A 213 -7.35 -3.88 -5.08
CA ARG A 213 -8.45 -4.70 -4.53
C ARG A 213 -7.93 -5.85 -3.68
N LYS A 214 -6.98 -6.64 -4.18
CA LYS A 214 -6.34 -7.71 -3.41
C LYS A 214 -5.72 -7.19 -2.12
N PHE A 215 -5.06 -6.04 -2.17
CA PHE A 215 -4.44 -5.41 -1.01
C PHE A 215 -5.47 -5.05 0.06
N VAL A 216 -6.54 -4.30 -0.29
CA VAL A 216 -7.55 -3.90 0.70
C VAL A 216 -8.36 -5.10 1.21
N GLN A 217 -8.64 -6.09 0.36
CA GLN A 217 -9.30 -7.34 0.75
C GLN A 217 -8.43 -8.15 1.73
N GLY A 218 -7.14 -8.27 1.45
CA GLY A 218 -6.21 -8.96 2.33
C GLY A 218 -6.13 -8.32 3.71
N LEU A 219 -6.05 -6.98 3.78
CA LEU A 219 -6.10 -6.24 5.03
C LEU A 219 -7.44 -6.45 5.76
N GLY A 220 -8.56 -6.35 5.03
CA GLY A 220 -9.91 -6.53 5.58
C GLY A 220 -10.09 -7.90 6.20
N VAL A 221 -9.75 -8.97 5.50
CA VAL A 221 -9.84 -10.35 6.00
C VAL A 221 -8.94 -10.55 7.22
N SER A 222 -7.70 -10.04 7.19
CA SER A 222 -6.79 -10.12 8.32
C SER A 222 -7.39 -9.49 9.58
N ARG A 223 -8.04 -8.32 9.45
CA ARG A 223 -8.69 -7.62 10.58
C ARG A 223 -9.95 -8.34 11.06
N GLN A 224 -10.76 -8.89 10.17
CA GLN A 224 -11.92 -9.69 10.56
C GLN A 224 -11.55 -10.93 11.37
N ILE A 225 -10.46 -11.60 11.02
CA ILE A 225 -9.96 -12.76 11.76
C ILE A 225 -9.57 -12.36 13.20
N LEU A 226 -8.86 -11.24 13.35
CA LEU A 226 -8.47 -10.73 14.68
C LEU A 226 -9.69 -10.30 15.51
N ALA A 227 -10.66 -9.63 14.89
CA ALA A 227 -11.89 -9.20 15.57
C ALA A 227 -12.71 -10.38 16.09
N ARG A 228 -12.82 -11.48 15.33
CA ARG A 228 -13.50 -12.72 15.76
C ARG A 228 -12.84 -13.37 16.98
N GLY A 229 -11.55 -13.13 17.18
CA GLY A 229 -10.81 -13.56 18.38
C GLY A 229 -11.10 -12.73 19.64
N GLY A 230 -12.12 -11.86 19.64
CA GLY A 230 -12.49 -11.00 20.78
C GLY A 230 -11.68 -9.71 20.88
N GLN A 231 -10.90 -9.37 19.87
CA GLN A 231 -10.06 -8.17 19.82
C GLN A 231 -10.69 -7.07 18.94
N ALA A 232 -11.95 -6.77 19.15
CA ALA A 232 -12.74 -5.82 18.34
C ALA A 232 -12.13 -4.40 18.23
N ALA A 233 -11.19 -4.05 19.12
CA ALA A 233 -10.48 -2.76 19.05
C ALA A 233 -9.48 -2.67 17.89
N PHE A 234 -9.13 -3.78 17.21
CA PHE A 234 -8.05 -3.87 16.23
C PHE A 234 -8.51 -3.97 14.78
N ASP A 235 -9.73 -3.63 14.52
CA ASP A 235 -10.40 -3.80 13.24
C ASP A 235 -10.29 -2.58 12.29
N VAL A 236 -9.73 -1.48 12.76
CA VAL A 236 -9.50 -0.27 11.96
C VAL A 236 -8.14 -0.32 11.28
N VAL A 237 -8.13 -0.06 9.98
CA VAL A 237 -6.91 0.07 9.17
C VAL A 237 -6.71 1.53 8.78
N ASN A 238 -5.53 2.09 9.12
CA ASN A 238 -5.15 3.43 8.69
C ASN A 238 -4.35 3.32 7.37
N LEU A 239 -4.97 3.73 6.26
CA LEU A 239 -4.36 3.77 4.94
C LEU A 239 -3.80 5.17 4.66
N PHE A 240 -2.50 5.35 4.73
CA PHE A 240 -1.83 6.56 4.30
C PHE A 240 -1.28 6.37 2.90
N THR A 241 -1.41 7.39 2.06
CA THR A 241 -0.83 7.40 0.73
C THR A 241 -0.32 8.79 0.36
N THR A 242 0.78 8.81 -0.39
CA THR A 242 1.27 10.02 -1.06
C THR A 242 0.75 10.15 -2.49
N ASN A 243 -0.06 9.16 -2.94
CA ASN A 243 -0.57 9.10 -4.30
C ASN A 243 -1.79 10.02 -4.47
N TYR A 244 -1.85 10.68 -5.62
CA TYR A 244 -2.96 11.57 -5.98
C TYR A 244 -4.12 10.84 -6.65
N ASP A 245 -3.85 9.62 -7.19
CA ASP A 245 -4.81 8.80 -7.90
C ASP A 245 -5.95 8.28 -7.00
N LEU A 246 -6.96 7.63 -7.60
CA LEU A 246 -8.15 7.15 -6.93
C LEU A 246 -8.19 5.61 -6.78
N PHE A 247 -7.07 4.92 -6.95
CA PHE A 247 -7.05 3.45 -6.88
C PHE A 247 -7.46 2.92 -5.51
N HIS A 248 -7.11 3.59 -4.41
CA HIS A 248 -7.54 3.19 -3.06
C HIS A 248 -9.06 3.30 -2.90
N GLU A 249 -9.63 4.46 -3.28
CA GLU A 249 -11.07 4.70 -3.21
C GLU A 249 -11.82 3.67 -4.04
N MET A 250 -11.42 3.46 -5.28
CA MET A 250 -12.05 2.48 -6.18
C MET A 250 -11.92 1.04 -5.65
N ALA A 251 -10.79 0.68 -5.07
CA ALA A 251 -10.58 -0.63 -4.48
C ALA A 251 -11.46 -0.86 -3.25
N LEU A 252 -11.57 0.13 -2.35
CA LEU A 252 -12.41 0.07 -1.17
C LEU A 252 -13.89 -0.04 -1.55
N GLU A 253 -14.36 0.83 -2.45
CA GLU A 253 -15.75 0.88 -2.92
C GLU A 253 -16.14 -0.41 -3.65
N SER A 254 -15.32 -0.86 -4.60
CA SER A 254 -15.61 -2.10 -5.34
C SER A 254 -15.51 -3.37 -4.49
N SER A 255 -14.81 -3.32 -3.37
CA SER A 255 -14.75 -4.41 -2.38
C SER A 255 -15.85 -4.30 -1.31
N GLY A 256 -16.68 -3.26 -1.35
CA GLY A 256 -17.79 -3.07 -0.40
C GLY A 256 -17.34 -2.69 1.02
N TYR A 257 -16.15 -2.18 1.19
CA TYR A 257 -15.66 -1.77 2.51
C TYR A 257 -16.09 -0.36 2.89
N ALA A 258 -16.50 -0.21 4.16
CA ALA A 258 -16.76 1.08 4.73
C ALA A 258 -15.44 1.82 5.02
N TYR A 259 -15.37 3.08 4.62
CA TYR A 259 -14.21 3.93 4.89
C TYR A 259 -14.59 5.39 5.11
N VAL A 260 -13.65 6.17 5.65
CA VAL A 260 -13.69 7.63 5.70
C VAL A 260 -12.41 8.20 5.12
N ASP A 261 -12.52 9.33 4.45
CA ASP A 261 -11.43 10.03 3.74
C ASP A 261 -11.26 11.49 4.19
N GLY A 262 -11.90 11.86 5.32
CA GLY A 262 -11.86 13.21 5.87
C GLY A 262 -12.92 14.15 5.32
N PHE A 263 -13.81 13.68 4.43
CA PHE A 263 -14.88 14.51 3.88
C PHE A 263 -16.24 14.16 4.47
N SER A 264 -17.07 15.19 4.64
CA SER A 264 -18.45 15.01 5.06
C SER A 264 -19.29 14.31 3.98
N ASN A 265 -20.37 13.62 4.40
CA ASN A 265 -21.32 12.98 3.50
C ASN A 265 -22.47 13.94 3.08
N GLY A 266 -22.18 15.25 2.98
CA GLY A 266 -23.15 16.25 2.55
C GLY A 266 -23.28 16.37 1.04
N LEU A 267 -24.18 17.27 0.58
CA LEU A 267 -24.33 17.61 -0.82
C LEU A 267 -23.01 18.17 -1.43
N ILE A 268 -22.28 18.93 -0.62
CA ILE A 268 -20.95 19.42 -0.94
C ILE A 268 -20.01 18.75 0.07
N PRO A 269 -19.32 17.65 -0.29
CA PRO A 269 -18.40 16.96 0.59
C PRO A 269 -17.21 17.87 0.93
N THR A 270 -17.21 18.44 2.12
CA THR A 270 -16.21 19.39 2.59
C THR A 270 -15.26 18.71 3.56
N PHE A 271 -13.97 18.99 3.44
CA PHE A 271 -12.96 18.43 4.34
C PHE A 271 -13.17 18.88 5.78
N ASN A 272 -13.21 17.90 6.67
CA ASN A 272 -13.29 18.10 8.12
C ASN A 272 -12.51 16.96 8.80
N PRO A 273 -11.40 17.24 9.51
CA PRO A 273 -10.59 16.19 10.14
C PRO A 273 -11.34 15.37 11.18
N ARG A 274 -12.48 15.88 11.71
CA ARG A 274 -13.35 15.11 12.62
C ARG A 274 -13.99 13.89 11.95
N GLU A 275 -14.11 13.86 10.62
CA GLU A 275 -14.67 12.72 9.91
C GLU A 275 -13.82 11.47 10.10
N TYR A 276 -12.50 11.59 10.26
CA TYR A 276 -11.62 10.47 10.57
C TYR A 276 -11.93 9.79 11.91
N HIS A 277 -12.61 10.50 12.84
CA HIS A 277 -13.00 9.97 14.14
C HIS A 277 -14.45 9.45 14.18
N ARG A 278 -15.14 9.44 13.04
CA ARG A 278 -16.47 8.87 12.87
C ARG A 278 -16.38 7.46 12.34
N ARG A 279 -17.33 6.64 12.72
CA ARG A 279 -17.45 5.27 12.26
C ARG A 279 -18.92 4.89 12.13
N PRO A 280 -19.34 4.23 11.04
CA PRO A 280 -20.68 3.67 10.94
C PRO A 280 -20.86 2.53 11.92
N ILE A 281 -22.09 2.39 12.39
CA ILE A 281 -22.54 1.29 13.26
C ILE A 281 -23.59 0.46 12.53
N ASP A 282 -23.56 -0.84 12.75
CA ASP A 282 -24.57 -1.77 12.25
C ASP A 282 -25.77 -1.77 13.21
N LEU A 283 -26.95 -1.55 12.64
CA LEU A 283 -28.23 -1.50 13.36
C LEU A 283 -29.06 -2.77 13.14
N ASP A 284 -28.46 -3.85 12.64
CA ASP A 284 -29.15 -5.11 12.40
C ASP A 284 -29.84 -5.62 13.67
N GLU A 285 -31.03 -6.20 13.52
CA GLU A 285 -31.82 -6.78 14.63
C GLU A 285 -31.09 -7.91 15.38
N ARG A 286 -30.07 -8.52 14.76
CA ARG A 286 -29.19 -9.50 15.40
C ARG A 286 -28.41 -8.95 16.59
N PHE A 287 -28.23 -7.62 16.65
CA PHE A 287 -27.53 -6.92 17.74
C PHE A 287 -28.50 -6.24 18.71
N ARG A 288 -29.55 -6.91 19.14
CA ARG A 288 -30.69 -6.36 19.91
C ARG A 288 -30.30 -5.52 21.12
N ASP A 289 -29.19 -5.84 21.78
CA ASP A 289 -28.79 -5.24 23.05
C ASP A 289 -27.63 -4.25 22.93
N HIS A 290 -27.01 -4.12 21.76
CA HIS A 290 -25.87 -3.22 21.54
C HIS A 290 -25.65 -2.93 20.04
N TYR A 291 -24.99 -1.82 19.77
CA TYR A 291 -24.60 -1.44 18.40
C TYR A 291 -23.20 -2.00 18.09
N GLU A 292 -23.07 -2.63 16.93
CA GLU A 292 -21.77 -3.10 16.46
C GLU A 292 -21.16 -2.12 15.47
N PRO A 293 -19.92 -1.66 15.70
CA PRO A 293 -19.19 -0.90 14.68
C PRO A 293 -18.96 -1.75 13.43
N VAL A 294 -19.17 -1.15 12.25
CA VAL A 294 -18.91 -1.85 10.97
C VAL A 294 -17.46 -2.30 10.89
N ASN A 295 -17.23 -3.56 10.53
CA ASN A 295 -15.92 -4.22 10.54
C ASN A 295 -15.72 -5.07 9.25
N PRO A 296 -14.55 -4.97 8.55
CA PRO A 296 -13.45 -4.04 8.82
C PRO A 296 -13.79 -2.60 8.44
N PHE A 297 -13.07 -1.66 9.01
CA PHE A 297 -13.24 -0.23 8.74
C PHE A 297 -11.91 0.41 8.35
N PHE A 298 -11.93 1.28 7.34
CA PHE A 298 -10.74 1.91 6.81
C PHE A 298 -10.77 3.44 7.00
N ARG A 299 -9.61 4.02 7.25
CA ARG A 299 -9.40 5.46 7.22
C ARG A 299 -8.37 5.76 6.14
N LEU A 300 -8.77 6.46 5.10
CA LEU A 300 -7.92 6.80 3.97
C LEU A 300 -7.40 8.23 4.10
N TYR A 301 -6.09 8.37 4.19
CA TYR A 301 -5.40 9.64 4.34
C TYR A 301 -4.54 9.93 3.10
N LYS A 302 -4.96 10.88 2.27
CA LYS A 302 -4.22 11.30 1.08
C LYS A 302 -3.31 12.47 1.43
N MET A 303 -2.12 12.15 1.91
CA MET A 303 -1.19 13.10 2.55
C MET A 303 -0.72 14.23 1.63
N HIS A 304 -0.77 14.03 0.30
CA HIS A 304 -0.41 15.02 -0.69
C HIS A 304 -1.60 15.59 -1.47
N GLY A 305 -2.82 15.27 -1.04
CA GLY A 305 -4.05 15.65 -1.75
C GLY A 305 -4.50 14.60 -2.77
N SER A 306 -5.50 14.96 -3.54
CA SER A 306 -6.12 14.06 -4.52
C SER A 306 -6.52 14.80 -5.78
N ILE A 307 -6.52 14.09 -6.91
CA ILE A 307 -6.88 14.68 -8.20
C ILE A 307 -8.33 15.20 -8.24
N ASN A 308 -9.20 14.71 -7.37
CA ASN A 308 -10.60 15.12 -7.27
C ASN A 308 -10.89 16.13 -6.14
N TRP A 309 -9.87 16.72 -5.54
CA TRP A 309 -10.06 17.79 -4.56
C TRP A 309 -10.01 19.16 -5.24
N ARG A 310 -10.89 20.05 -4.81
CA ARG A 310 -11.00 21.44 -5.32
C ARG A 310 -11.15 22.42 -4.18
N ILE A 311 -10.81 23.68 -4.43
CA ILE A 311 -11.20 24.80 -3.55
C ILE A 311 -12.55 25.33 -4.00
N TYR A 312 -13.49 25.38 -3.09
CA TYR A 312 -14.81 25.97 -3.27
C TYR A 312 -15.16 26.78 -2.03
N ASP A 313 -15.43 28.06 -2.20
CA ASP A 313 -15.74 29.01 -1.13
C ASP A 313 -14.74 28.94 0.05
N GLY A 314 -13.45 28.90 -0.29
CA GLY A 314 -12.33 28.84 0.69
C GLY A 314 -12.18 27.49 1.40
N ASN A 315 -13.01 26.50 1.10
CA ASN A 315 -12.95 25.16 1.66
C ASN A 315 -12.41 24.15 0.67
N VAL A 316 -11.76 23.12 1.16
CA VAL A 316 -11.42 21.95 0.34
C VAL A 316 -12.63 21.06 0.23
N VAL A 317 -13.05 20.79 -1.01
CA VAL A 317 -14.19 19.93 -1.33
C VAL A 317 -13.75 18.77 -2.21
N ARG A 318 -14.43 17.64 -2.08
CA ARG A 318 -14.26 16.50 -2.95
C ARG A 318 -15.33 16.51 -4.02
N VAL A 319 -14.90 16.52 -5.30
CA VAL A 319 -15.82 16.45 -6.45
C VAL A 319 -16.00 15.00 -6.90
N PRO A 320 -17.19 14.62 -7.38
CA PRO A 320 -17.43 13.31 -7.97
C PRO A 320 -16.49 13.04 -9.14
N ARG A 321 -16.05 11.80 -9.26
CA ARG A 321 -15.24 11.35 -10.39
C ARG A 321 -15.77 10.02 -10.90
N PHE A 322 -16.03 9.94 -12.18
CA PHE A 322 -16.40 8.69 -12.85
C PHE A 322 -15.18 8.08 -13.53
N PRO A 323 -14.99 6.75 -13.47
CA PRO A 323 -13.78 6.09 -13.97
C PRO A 323 -13.44 6.39 -15.42
N ASP A 324 -14.46 6.50 -16.29
CA ASP A 324 -14.28 6.65 -17.74
C ASP A 324 -14.35 8.10 -18.24
N ILE A 325 -14.54 9.06 -17.31
CA ILE A 325 -14.74 10.47 -17.65
C ILE A 325 -13.62 11.30 -17.03
N THR A 326 -12.96 12.11 -17.86
CA THR A 326 -12.03 13.12 -17.36
C THR A 326 -12.79 14.21 -16.61
N ASP A 327 -12.12 14.82 -15.65
CA ASP A 327 -12.71 15.84 -14.79
C ASP A 327 -13.10 17.10 -15.58
N GLU A 328 -14.38 17.39 -15.64
CA GLU A 328 -14.94 18.61 -16.27
C GLU A 328 -15.10 19.78 -15.28
N TYR A 329 -14.87 19.52 -13.97
CA TYR A 329 -15.00 20.56 -12.95
C TYR A 329 -13.89 21.59 -13.08
N GLN A 330 -14.29 22.85 -13.23
CA GLN A 330 -13.38 23.98 -13.16
C GLN A 330 -13.07 24.34 -11.72
N GLY A 331 -11.86 24.78 -11.47
CA GLY A 331 -11.41 25.19 -10.13
C GLY A 331 -9.99 24.71 -9.84
N ASP A 332 -9.36 25.35 -8.88
CA ASP A 332 -8.00 25.01 -8.47
C ASP A 332 -7.95 23.63 -7.81
N ARG A 333 -7.15 22.74 -8.35
CA ARG A 333 -6.91 21.42 -7.79
C ARG A 333 -6.10 21.54 -6.50
N GLN A 334 -6.59 20.88 -5.44
CA GLN A 334 -5.92 20.87 -4.16
C GLN A 334 -4.95 19.69 -4.08
N LEU A 335 -3.71 19.93 -4.51
CA LEU A 335 -2.61 18.99 -4.49
C LEU A 335 -1.38 19.66 -3.89
N ILE A 336 -0.60 18.94 -3.11
CA ILE A 336 0.76 19.36 -2.84
C ILE A 336 1.55 19.14 -4.13
N ALA A 337 1.88 20.23 -4.82
CA ALA A 337 2.76 20.14 -5.99
C ALA A 337 4.06 19.41 -5.60
N PRO A 338 4.66 18.64 -6.51
CA PRO A 338 5.96 18.03 -6.26
C PRO A 338 7.03 19.12 -6.14
N MET A 339 7.31 19.56 -4.91
CA MET A 339 8.29 20.61 -4.57
C MET A 339 9.09 20.20 -3.34
N THR A 340 10.36 20.58 -3.28
CA THR A 340 11.23 20.29 -2.13
C THR A 340 10.84 21.09 -0.87
N SER A 341 10.17 22.24 -1.03
CA SER A 341 9.66 23.07 0.06
C SER A 341 8.28 22.64 0.57
N LYS A 342 7.96 21.33 0.52
CA LYS A 342 6.67 20.78 0.96
C LYS A 342 6.28 21.19 2.37
N TYR A 343 7.25 21.41 3.26
CA TYR A 343 6.99 21.74 4.65
C TYR A 343 6.11 22.99 4.81
N ALA A 344 6.36 24.04 4.03
CA ALA A 344 5.52 25.24 4.09
C ALA A 344 4.07 24.98 3.60
N LEU A 345 3.90 24.14 2.59
CA LEU A 345 2.59 23.79 2.06
C LEU A 345 1.81 22.84 3.00
N THR A 346 2.52 22.09 3.85
CA THR A 346 1.89 21.14 4.79
C THR A 346 1.42 21.80 6.09
N GLN A 347 1.69 23.08 6.31
CA GLN A 347 1.27 23.79 7.53
C GLN A 347 -0.21 24.14 7.57
N GLY A 348 -0.91 24.15 6.43
CA GLY A 348 -2.34 24.42 6.32
C GLY A 348 -3.19 23.15 6.30
N SER A 349 -4.47 23.29 6.71
CA SER A 349 -5.47 22.24 6.46
C SER A 349 -5.74 22.10 4.95
N PRO A 350 -5.92 20.86 4.42
CA PRO A 350 -6.07 19.56 5.10
C PRO A 350 -4.75 18.86 5.46
N TYR A 351 -3.63 19.32 4.95
CA TYR A 351 -2.36 18.59 5.01
C TYR A 351 -1.80 18.45 6.41
N SER A 352 -1.77 19.56 7.17
CA SER A 352 -1.33 19.53 8.58
C SER A 352 -2.14 18.56 9.42
N ASP A 353 -3.43 18.42 9.12
CA ASP A 353 -4.31 17.49 9.81
C ASP A 353 -3.94 16.04 9.49
N MET A 354 -3.70 15.70 8.23
CA MET A 354 -3.33 14.36 7.81
C MET A 354 -1.94 13.95 8.30
N PHE A 355 -0.96 14.86 8.30
CA PHE A 355 0.36 14.60 8.88
C PHE A 355 0.28 14.40 10.40
N ARG A 356 -0.58 15.17 11.08
CA ARG A 356 -0.85 14.96 12.52
C ARG A 356 -1.47 13.58 12.76
N GLU A 357 -2.46 13.16 11.96
CA GLU A 357 -3.05 11.82 12.05
C GLU A 357 -2.01 10.73 11.76
N PHE A 358 -1.07 10.95 10.83
CA PHE A 358 0.03 10.02 10.60
C PHE A 358 0.92 9.88 11.83
N VAL A 359 1.35 10.99 12.44
CA VAL A 359 2.13 10.96 13.69
C VAL A 359 1.36 10.27 14.81
N ASN A 360 0.07 10.58 14.95
CA ASN A 360 -0.80 9.96 15.94
C ASN A 360 -0.89 8.44 15.74
N ALA A 361 -1.09 7.98 14.50
CA ALA A 361 -1.15 6.56 14.17
C ALA A 361 0.18 5.84 14.47
N LEU A 362 1.31 6.47 14.14
CA LEU A 362 2.63 5.90 14.47
C LEU A 362 2.92 5.90 15.97
N ALA A 363 2.33 6.83 16.75
CA ALA A 363 2.53 6.95 18.19
C ALA A 363 1.76 5.90 19.01
N VAL A 364 0.76 5.25 18.43
CA VAL A 364 0.00 4.20 19.13
C VAL A 364 0.92 3.01 19.47
N PRO A 365 0.85 2.45 20.70
CA PRO A 365 1.67 1.29 21.07
C PRO A 365 1.44 0.07 20.17
N ASN A 366 2.51 -0.70 19.94
CA ASN A 366 2.49 -1.92 19.11
C ASN A 366 1.95 -1.68 17.67
N THR A 367 2.29 -0.53 17.10
CA THR A 367 1.95 -0.21 15.71
C THR A 367 2.91 -0.90 14.75
N VAL A 368 2.34 -1.54 13.73
CA VAL A 368 3.05 -1.99 12.53
C VAL A 368 2.74 -1.02 11.39
N LEU A 369 3.78 -0.46 10.80
CA LEU A 369 3.70 0.32 9.57
C LEU A 369 4.16 -0.55 8.39
N LEU A 370 3.26 -0.78 7.43
CA LEU A 370 3.59 -1.40 6.15
C LEU A 370 3.88 -0.32 5.11
N THR A 371 4.98 -0.44 4.37
CA THR A 371 5.27 0.47 3.26
C THR A 371 5.54 -0.28 1.97
N CYS A 372 4.96 0.20 0.85
CA CYS A 372 5.24 -0.30 -0.49
C CYS A 372 5.13 0.83 -1.52
N GLY A 373 5.95 0.78 -2.57
CA GLY A 373 5.97 1.81 -3.61
C GLY A 373 6.43 3.20 -3.13
N PHE A 374 6.92 3.32 -1.90
CA PHE A 374 7.41 4.55 -1.29
C PHE A 374 8.93 4.59 -1.33
N SER A 375 9.48 5.62 -1.97
CA SER A 375 10.94 5.74 -2.22
C SER A 375 11.73 6.34 -1.07
N PHE A 376 11.07 6.76 0.01
CA PHE A 376 11.66 7.53 1.12
C PHE A 376 12.29 8.88 0.70
N ALA A 377 11.97 9.37 -0.51
CA ALA A 377 12.42 10.67 -1.00
C ALA A 377 11.76 11.85 -0.27
N ASP A 378 10.52 11.67 0.19
CA ASP A 378 9.85 12.65 1.05
C ASP A 378 10.52 12.68 2.43
N SER A 379 11.40 13.68 2.62
CA SER A 379 12.17 13.81 3.85
C SER A 379 11.31 14.03 5.09
N HIS A 380 10.15 14.71 4.94
CA HIS A 380 9.26 14.96 6.07
C HIS A 380 8.67 13.66 6.58
N THR A 381 8.03 12.88 5.70
CA THR A 381 7.46 11.57 6.03
C THR A 381 8.53 10.58 6.51
N SER A 382 9.70 10.54 5.85
CA SER A 382 10.81 9.65 6.22
C SER A 382 11.39 9.96 7.60
N ASN A 383 11.45 11.26 7.97
CA ASN A 383 11.89 11.67 9.31
C ASN A 383 10.88 11.25 10.39
N LEU A 384 9.56 11.35 10.13
CA LEU A 384 8.53 10.89 11.07
C LEU A 384 8.61 9.37 11.30
N ILE A 385 8.85 8.58 10.25
CA ILE A 385 9.08 7.14 10.36
C ILE A 385 10.35 6.87 11.17
N SER A 386 11.44 7.59 10.91
CA SER A 386 12.70 7.44 11.64
C SER A 386 12.56 7.77 13.12
N GLN A 387 11.75 8.77 13.48
CA GLN A 387 11.42 9.08 14.87
C GLN A 387 10.60 7.96 15.53
N ALA A 388 9.64 7.38 14.82
CA ALA A 388 8.85 6.27 15.33
C ALA A 388 9.72 5.02 15.57
N LEU A 389 10.72 4.77 14.73
CA LEU A 389 11.66 3.65 14.86
C LEU A 389 12.56 3.72 16.14
N ALA A 390 12.67 4.89 16.77
CA ALA A 390 13.33 5.00 18.07
C ALA A 390 12.59 4.27 19.19
N ARG A 391 11.34 3.89 18.99
CA ARG A 391 10.51 3.17 19.96
C ARG A 391 10.59 1.66 19.72
N PRO A 392 10.80 0.84 20.77
CA PRO A 392 10.93 -0.61 20.62
C PRO A 392 9.62 -1.32 20.29
N ASP A 393 8.46 -0.70 20.56
CA ASP A 393 7.12 -1.21 20.30
C ASP A 393 6.56 -0.84 18.92
N PHE A 394 7.29 -0.07 18.13
CA PHE A 394 6.96 0.25 16.75
C PHE A 394 7.70 -0.69 15.80
N THR A 395 7.02 -1.19 14.77
CA THR A 395 7.60 -2.06 13.76
C THR A 395 7.40 -1.48 12.37
N LEU A 396 8.47 -1.37 11.60
CA LEU A 396 8.42 -1.07 10.17
C LEU A 396 8.61 -2.36 9.37
N LEU A 397 7.67 -2.63 8.45
CA LEU A 397 7.80 -3.65 7.42
C LEU A 397 7.78 -2.95 6.04
N ALA A 398 8.95 -2.80 5.44
CA ALA A 398 9.13 -2.05 4.22
C ALA A 398 9.42 -2.99 3.03
N PHE A 399 8.57 -2.90 2.01
CA PHE A 399 8.78 -3.53 0.71
C PHE A 399 9.48 -2.52 -0.19
N ILE A 400 10.70 -2.82 -0.59
CA ILE A 400 11.57 -1.92 -1.36
C ILE A 400 12.15 -2.66 -2.56
N GLY A 401 12.68 -1.90 -3.54
CA GLY A 401 13.56 -2.47 -4.55
C GLY A 401 14.86 -2.99 -3.93
N ASN A 402 15.62 -3.79 -4.68
CA ASN A 402 16.89 -4.32 -4.18
C ASN A 402 17.85 -3.18 -3.81
N PRO A 403 18.25 -3.05 -2.54
CA PRO A 403 19.13 -1.95 -2.11
C PRO A 403 20.53 -2.01 -2.75
N ALA A 404 20.98 -3.17 -3.22
CA ALA A 404 22.27 -3.31 -3.89
C ALA A 404 22.28 -2.70 -5.30
N GLU A 405 21.09 -2.62 -5.93
CA GLU A 405 20.91 -2.00 -7.26
C GLU A 405 20.64 -0.50 -7.18
N ALA A 406 20.21 -0.03 -6.02
CA ALA A 406 19.92 1.38 -5.81
C ALA A 406 21.21 2.22 -5.87
N ASP A 407 21.16 3.37 -6.55
CA ASP A 407 22.27 4.29 -6.61
C ASP A 407 22.73 4.70 -5.21
N VAL A 408 24.06 4.80 -5.04
CA VAL A 408 24.66 5.28 -3.78
C VAL A 408 24.20 6.74 -3.57
N GLY A 409 23.51 6.96 -2.45
CA GLY A 409 22.91 8.27 -2.15
C GLY A 409 21.45 8.43 -2.56
N SER A 410 20.84 7.44 -3.24
CA SER A 410 19.40 7.46 -3.45
C SER A 410 18.65 7.43 -2.11
N PRO A 411 17.48 8.10 -2.00
CA PRO A 411 16.74 8.19 -0.73
C PRO A 411 16.44 6.83 -0.11
N THR A 412 16.01 5.84 -0.92
CA THR A 412 15.76 4.48 -0.47
C THR A 412 17.02 3.84 0.13
N ARG A 413 18.17 3.99 -0.54
CA ARG A 413 19.44 3.44 -0.06
C ARG A 413 19.89 4.12 1.22
N VAL A 414 19.81 5.44 1.29
CA VAL A 414 20.16 6.21 2.50
C VAL A 414 19.29 5.82 3.69
N PHE A 415 17.97 5.65 3.46
CA PHE A 415 17.05 5.21 4.51
C PHE A 415 17.37 3.78 4.96
N TYR A 416 17.56 2.86 4.02
CA TYR A 416 17.91 1.48 4.27
C TYR A 416 19.19 1.33 5.11
N ASP A 417 20.26 2.08 4.75
CA ASP A 417 21.54 2.03 5.47
C ASP A 417 21.43 2.57 6.91
N LYS A 418 20.50 3.52 7.16
CA LYS A 418 20.27 4.14 8.48
C LYS A 418 19.29 3.35 9.36
N ALA A 419 18.30 2.70 8.77
CA ALA A 419 17.16 2.10 9.49
C ALA A 419 17.37 0.64 9.93
N GLY A 420 18.60 0.17 10.05
CA GLY A 420 18.96 -1.22 10.35
C GLY A 420 18.68 -1.69 11.79
N GLY A 421 17.65 -1.18 12.47
CA GLY A 421 17.27 -1.58 13.83
C GLY A 421 16.58 -2.94 13.92
N ALA A 422 16.43 -3.46 15.14
CA ALA A 422 15.80 -4.75 15.42
C ALA A 422 14.28 -4.78 15.13
N ASN A 423 13.65 -3.62 15.02
CA ASN A 423 12.24 -3.42 14.75
C ASN A 423 11.95 -3.02 13.28
N THR A 424 12.96 -3.12 12.40
CA THR A 424 12.83 -2.84 10.98
C THR A 424 13.01 -4.13 10.18
N TYR A 425 12.03 -4.41 9.33
CA TYR A 425 12.06 -5.51 8.38
C TYR A 425 12.00 -4.96 6.96
N PHE A 426 12.95 -5.35 6.13
CA PHE A 426 12.95 -5.10 4.69
C PHE A 426 12.64 -6.38 3.94
N VAL A 427 11.77 -6.26 2.93
CA VAL A 427 11.48 -7.32 1.97
C VAL A 427 11.81 -6.79 0.59
N TYR A 428 12.68 -7.49 -0.13
CA TYR A 428 13.11 -7.08 -1.48
C TYR A 428 13.49 -8.30 -2.34
N PRO A 429 13.49 -8.16 -3.68
CA PRO A 429 13.91 -9.22 -4.59
C PRO A 429 15.36 -9.67 -4.30
N SER A 430 15.62 -10.97 -4.31
CA SER A 430 16.96 -11.51 -4.06
C SER A 430 17.89 -11.22 -5.24
N GLU A 431 19.24 -11.19 -5.00
CA GLU A 431 20.25 -10.90 -6.01
C GLU A 431 20.21 -11.86 -7.21
N ARG A 432 19.72 -13.10 -7.01
CA ARG A 432 19.63 -14.11 -8.09
C ARG A 432 18.50 -13.83 -9.10
N GLU A 433 17.56 -12.94 -8.77
CA GLU A 433 16.53 -12.46 -9.68
C GLU A 433 16.96 -11.19 -10.45
N LEU A 434 18.14 -10.61 -10.15
CA LEU A 434 18.71 -9.46 -10.81
C LEU A 434 18.81 -9.63 -12.35
N ASP A 435 19.09 -10.84 -12.82
CA ASP A 435 19.13 -11.15 -14.25
C ASP A 435 17.79 -10.89 -14.97
N ARG A 436 16.67 -10.84 -14.23
CA ARG A 436 15.34 -10.59 -14.78
C ARG A 436 14.89 -9.13 -14.68
N LYS A 437 15.66 -8.24 -14.03
CA LYS A 437 15.30 -6.83 -13.78
C LYS A 437 13.85 -6.66 -13.29
N ARG A 438 13.42 -7.54 -12.40
CA ARG A 438 12.05 -7.58 -11.92
C ARG A 438 11.91 -6.70 -10.67
N PRO A 439 11.26 -5.52 -10.77
CA PRO A 439 10.93 -4.74 -9.58
C PRO A 439 9.93 -5.54 -8.72
N LEU A 440 9.94 -5.30 -7.40
CA LEU A 440 8.88 -5.77 -6.53
C LEU A 440 7.60 -4.99 -6.88
N TYR A 441 6.72 -5.59 -7.64
CA TYR A 441 5.45 -4.99 -8.01
C TYR A 441 4.48 -4.98 -6.84
N PHE A 442 3.61 -4.00 -6.81
CA PHE A 442 2.56 -3.89 -5.79
C PHE A 442 1.65 -5.12 -5.76
N SER A 443 1.44 -5.81 -6.88
CA SER A 443 0.69 -7.06 -6.95
C SER A 443 1.28 -8.16 -6.05
N GLU A 444 2.63 -8.32 -6.05
CA GLU A 444 3.29 -9.32 -5.21
C GLU A 444 3.17 -8.96 -3.71
N PHE A 445 3.28 -7.66 -3.40
CA PHE A 445 3.01 -7.18 -2.05
C PHE A 445 1.59 -7.50 -1.59
N ALA A 446 0.59 -7.23 -2.44
CA ALA A 446 -0.81 -7.53 -2.17
C ALA A 446 -1.04 -9.04 -1.94
N ASP A 447 -0.37 -9.90 -2.72
CA ASP A 447 -0.42 -11.34 -2.55
C ASP A 447 0.16 -11.83 -1.20
N PHE A 448 1.12 -11.10 -0.61
CA PHE A 448 1.66 -11.44 0.72
C PHE A 448 0.73 -11.01 1.87
N ILE A 449 -0.11 -10.02 1.66
CA ILE A 449 -1.02 -9.49 2.68
C ILE A 449 -2.22 -10.42 2.90
N GLY A 450 -2.80 -10.94 1.81
CA GLY A 450 -4.01 -11.77 1.87
C GLY A 450 -3.76 -13.17 2.45
N PRO A 451 -4.73 -13.76 3.15
CA PRO A 451 -4.69 -15.18 3.46
C PRO A 451 -4.66 -15.97 2.15
N GLU A 452 -4.04 -17.13 2.18
CA GLU A 452 -4.13 -18.09 1.07
C GLU A 452 -5.56 -18.56 0.95
N ILE A 453 -6.34 -17.96 0.05
CA ILE A 453 -7.68 -18.46 -0.29
C ILE A 453 -7.43 -19.59 -1.30
N THR A 454 -7.25 -20.79 -0.79
CA THR A 454 -7.45 -22.00 -1.60
C THR A 454 -8.95 -22.10 -1.86
N PHE A 455 -9.42 -21.52 -2.95
CA PHE A 455 -10.69 -21.92 -3.52
C PHE A 455 -10.52 -23.38 -3.93
N GLY A 456 -11.18 -24.29 -3.22
CA GLY A 456 -11.39 -25.60 -3.77
C GLY A 456 -12.05 -25.43 -5.13
N ASP A 457 -11.60 -26.16 -6.14
CA ASP A 457 -12.02 -26.12 -7.55
C ASP A 457 -13.53 -26.37 -7.79
N ASP A 458 -14.38 -26.29 -6.76
CA ASP A 458 -15.79 -26.68 -6.80
C ASP A 458 -16.80 -25.53 -7.07
N VAL A 459 -16.37 -24.29 -7.39
CA VAL A 459 -17.31 -23.19 -7.69
C VAL A 459 -17.17 -22.62 -9.12
N ALA A 460 -16.60 -23.36 -10.03
CA ALA A 460 -16.54 -22.99 -11.44
C ALA A 460 -17.59 -23.76 -12.26
N SER A 461 -18.90 -23.63 -11.97
CA SER A 461 -19.98 -23.87 -12.97
C SER A 461 -21.39 -23.64 -12.42
N GLY A 462 -21.61 -22.55 -11.71
CA GLY A 462 -22.94 -22.01 -11.45
C GLY A 462 -23.34 -21.02 -12.54
N SER A 463 -23.58 -21.49 -13.77
CA SER A 463 -24.29 -20.69 -14.76
C SER A 463 -25.68 -20.36 -14.22
N LEU A 464 -25.92 -19.10 -13.88
CA LEU A 464 -27.27 -18.59 -13.72
C LEU A 464 -28.00 -18.72 -15.06
N GLY A 465 -28.71 -19.81 -15.22
CA GLY A 465 -29.68 -19.99 -16.28
C GLY A 465 -30.80 -18.96 -16.09
N LEU A 466 -30.72 -17.86 -16.84
CA LEU A 466 -31.91 -17.07 -17.15
C LEU A 466 -32.81 -17.93 -18.02
N GLY A 467 -33.83 -18.53 -17.40
CA GLY A 467 -34.85 -19.23 -18.11
C GLY A 467 -35.63 -18.28 -19.00
N ASP A 468 -35.53 -18.53 -20.32
CA ASP A 468 -36.49 -18.04 -21.28
C ASP A 468 -37.90 -18.54 -20.87
N LYS A 469 -38.74 -17.60 -20.53
CA LYS A 469 -40.19 -17.82 -20.55
C LYS A 469 -40.74 -17.24 -21.84
N ASN A 470 -40.77 -18.07 -22.87
CA ASN A 470 -41.81 -17.98 -23.87
C ASN A 470 -42.94 -18.94 -23.39
N ASP A 471 -44.04 -18.34 -22.98
CA ASP A 471 -45.45 -18.64 -23.32
C ASP A 471 -46.34 -17.64 -22.57
#